data_a806d298f080b98bdda52afaa34eb5ef
#
_entry.id   a806d298f080b98bdda52afaa34eb5ef
#
_cell.length_a   1.000
_cell.length_b   1.000
_cell.length_c   1.000
_cell.angle_alpha   90.00
_cell.angle_beta   90.00
_cell.angle_gamma   90.00
#
_symmetry.space_group_name_H-M   'P 1'
#
loop_
_entity.id
_entity.type
_entity.pdbx_description
1 polymer ?
#
loop_
_entity_poly.entity_id
_entity_poly.type
_entity_poly.pdbx_seq_one_letter_code
_entity_poly.pdbx_strand_id
1 'polypeptide(L)'
;IEVRESKKADFIEELQSSPIALSTSQANDQHYEVPPTFFQEIMGSHLKYSCGWFDENTTSLDAAEENMLKLYVERLSIQNHQRVLDLGCGWGSFTLFAAKRPLKLNCCSVAF
;
A
#
# COMPACT_ATOMS: atom_id res chain seq x y z
N ILE A 1 -29.86 5.62 5.73
CA ILE A 1 -29.20 6.22 4.56
C ILE A 1 -28.88 7.68 4.85
N GLU A 2 -29.85 8.51 5.25
CA GLU A 2 -29.66 9.95 5.55
C GLU A 2 -28.53 10.25 6.55
N VAL A 3 -28.46 9.52 7.67
CA VAL A 3 -27.42 9.71 8.71
C VAL A 3 -26.02 9.41 8.18
N ARG A 4 -25.90 8.51 7.21
CA ARG A 4 -24.59 8.15 6.61
C ARG A 4 -24.12 9.22 5.63
N GLU A 5 -25.04 9.83 4.91
CA GLU A 5 -24.74 10.92 3.98
C GLU A 5 -24.37 12.21 4.71
N SER A 6 -25.08 12.53 5.81
CA SER A 6 -24.73 13.66 6.68
C SER A 6 -23.31 13.51 7.23
N LYS A 7 -22.97 12.37 7.83
CA LYS A 7 -21.62 12.12 8.36
C LYS A 7 -20.52 12.18 7.30
N LYS A 8 -20.83 11.81 6.07
CA LYS A 8 -19.90 11.93 4.96
C LYS A 8 -19.68 13.38 4.56
N ALA A 9 -20.72 14.19 4.54
CA ALA A 9 -20.63 15.62 4.25
C ALA A 9 -19.81 16.35 5.32
N ASP A 10 -20.09 16.09 6.59
CA ASP A 10 -19.36 16.64 7.74
C ASP A 10 -17.87 16.29 7.67
N PHE A 11 -17.55 15.03 7.33
CA PHE A 11 -16.17 14.57 7.17
C PHE A 11 -15.46 15.24 5.99
N ILE A 12 -16.14 15.47 4.89
CA ILE A 12 -15.57 16.19 3.73
C ILE A 12 -15.25 17.64 4.10
N GLU A 13 -16.14 18.31 4.84
CA GLU A 13 -15.92 19.67 5.31
C GLU A 13 -14.74 19.76 6.29
N GLU A 14 -14.62 18.79 7.20
CA GLU A 14 -13.47 18.64 8.09
C GLU A 14 -12.17 18.47 7.29
N LEU A 15 -12.14 17.61 6.28
CA LEU A 15 -10.98 17.40 5.44
C LEU A 15 -10.55 18.66 4.67
N GLN A 16 -11.50 19.44 4.18
CA GLN A 16 -11.23 20.68 3.44
C GLN A 16 -10.64 21.78 4.33
N SER A 17 -10.98 21.79 5.60
CA SER A 17 -10.49 22.74 6.59
C SER A 17 -9.22 22.32 7.32
N SER A 18 -8.88 21.03 7.24
CA SER A 18 -7.73 20.45 7.94
C SER A 18 -6.42 20.62 7.15
N PRO A 19 -5.27 20.66 7.82
CA PRO A 19 -3.97 20.51 7.16
C PRO A 19 -3.86 19.17 6.41
N ILE A 20 -3.05 19.12 5.35
CA ILE A 20 -2.85 17.89 4.54
C ILE A 20 -2.34 16.73 5.38
N ALA A 21 -1.53 17.01 6.40
CA ALA A 21 -0.99 15.98 7.29
C ALA A 21 -1.11 16.41 8.75
N LEU A 22 -1.67 15.53 9.57
CA LEU A 22 -1.82 15.70 11.01
C LEU A 22 -0.82 14.81 11.75
N SER A 23 -0.29 15.30 12.88
CA SER A 23 0.55 14.53 13.81
C SER A 23 1.74 13.80 13.13
N THR A 24 2.38 14.44 12.17
CA THR A 24 3.45 13.84 11.37
C THR A 24 4.63 13.35 12.22
N SER A 25 4.99 14.08 13.29
CA SER A 25 6.04 13.66 14.23
C SER A 25 5.65 12.37 14.96
N GLN A 26 4.43 12.29 15.48
CA GLN A 26 3.96 11.09 16.19
C GLN A 26 3.86 9.87 15.25
N ALA A 27 3.44 10.08 14.01
CA ALA A 27 3.39 9.02 13.01
C ALA A 27 4.80 8.51 12.68
N ASN A 28 5.77 9.40 12.54
CA ASN A 28 7.17 9.04 12.32
C ASN A 28 7.75 8.27 13.49
N ASP A 29 7.53 8.73 14.72
CA ASP A 29 8.00 8.06 15.93
C ASP A 29 7.45 6.62 16.00
N GLN A 30 6.15 6.42 15.75
CA GLN A 30 5.54 5.09 15.72
C GLN A 30 6.10 4.16 14.64
N HIS A 31 6.46 4.68 13.47
CA HIS A 31 6.90 3.87 12.35
C HIS A 31 8.41 3.59 12.34
N TYR A 32 9.22 4.47 12.90
CA TYR A 32 10.68 4.38 12.80
C TYR A 32 11.39 3.96 14.09
N GLU A 33 10.71 3.91 15.23
CA GLU A 33 11.28 3.41 16.48
C GLU A 33 11.42 1.88 16.55
N VAL A 34 10.69 1.16 15.68
CA VAL A 34 10.74 -0.31 15.63
C VAL A 34 11.82 -0.75 14.65
N PRO A 35 12.76 -1.62 15.07
CA PRO A 35 13.82 -2.09 14.18
C PRO A 35 13.27 -2.77 12.91
N PRO A 36 13.91 -2.57 11.74
CA PRO A 36 13.50 -3.22 10.49
C PRO A 36 13.38 -4.75 10.57
N THR A 37 14.19 -5.38 11.40
CA THR A 37 14.15 -6.83 11.65
C THR A 37 12.82 -7.30 12.20
N PHE A 38 12.16 -6.51 13.04
CA PHE A 38 10.82 -6.85 13.53
C PHE A 38 9.82 -6.99 12.38
N PHE A 39 9.84 -6.05 11.44
CA PHE A 39 8.93 -6.09 10.29
C PHE A 39 9.23 -7.29 9.37
N GLN A 40 10.49 -7.69 9.24
CA GLN A 40 10.88 -8.86 8.48
C GLN A 40 10.36 -10.17 9.08
N GLU A 41 10.19 -10.21 10.41
CA GLU A 41 9.66 -11.39 11.11
C GLU A 41 8.12 -11.49 11.07
N ILE A 42 7.41 -10.37 10.97
CA ILE A 42 5.94 -10.34 11.04
C ILE A 42 5.25 -10.20 9.68
N MET A 43 5.97 -9.79 8.65
CA MET A 43 5.43 -9.65 7.29
C MET A 43 5.78 -10.87 6.44
N GLY A 44 5.07 -11.03 5.33
CA GLY A 44 5.41 -12.02 4.33
C GLY A 44 6.63 -11.62 3.48
N SER A 45 7.00 -12.49 2.56
CA SER A 45 8.20 -12.35 1.72
C SER A 45 8.22 -11.11 0.81
N HIS A 46 7.07 -10.49 0.60
CA HIS A 46 6.94 -9.24 -0.17
C HIS A 46 7.08 -7.99 0.69
N LEU A 47 7.20 -8.13 2.01
CA LEU A 47 7.29 -7.03 2.98
C LEU A 47 6.19 -5.98 2.77
N LYS A 48 4.96 -6.46 2.55
CA LYS A 48 3.82 -5.59 2.27
C LYS A 48 3.21 -5.08 3.56
N TYR A 49 3.66 -3.91 4.01
CA TYR A 49 3.20 -3.23 5.23
C TYR A 49 1.83 -2.55 5.04
N SER A 50 0.90 -3.30 4.51
CA SER A 50 -0.50 -2.92 4.34
C SER A 50 -1.34 -4.20 4.22
N CYS A 51 -2.62 -4.10 3.87
CA CYS A 51 -3.48 -5.27 3.82
C CYS A 51 -3.03 -6.30 2.76
N GLY A 52 -3.13 -7.59 3.09
CA GLY A 52 -3.14 -8.70 2.15
C GLY A 52 -4.57 -9.01 1.68
N TRP A 53 -4.70 -9.80 0.63
CA TRP A 53 -5.99 -10.30 0.15
C TRP A 53 -6.12 -11.79 0.42
N PHE A 54 -6.94 -12.13 1.40
CA PHE A 54 -7.28 -13.50 1.73
C PHE A 54 -8.57 -13.89 1.04
N ASP A 55 -8.48 -14.73 0.04
CA ASP A 55 -9.63 -15.43 -0.56
C ASP A 55 -9.85 -16.78 0.16
N GLU A 56 -10.84 -17.55 -0.31
CA GLU A 56 -11.23 -18.83 0.29
C GLU A 56 -10.10 -19.88 0.30
N ASN A 57 -9.11 -19.73 -0.57
CA ASN A 57 -7.99 -20.66 -0.75
C ASN A 57 -6.68 -20.14 -0.16
N THR A 58 -6.66 -18.92 0.34
CA THR A 58 -5.44 -18.27 0.83
C THR A 58 -5.16 -18.68 2.26
N THR A 59 -4.09 -19.44 2.48
CA THR A 59 -3.73 -20.01 3.79
C THR A 59 -2.46 -19.42 4.41
N SER A 60 -1.76 -18.53 3.70
CA SER A 60 -0.54 -17.90 4.21
C SER A 60 -0.51 -16.40 3.94
N LEU A 61 0.28 -15.69 4.74
CA LEU A 61 0.49 -14.25 4.57
C LEU A 61 1.19 -13.95 3.24
N ASP A 62 2.17 -14.75 2.84
CA ASP A 62 2.85 -14.62 1.55
C ASP A 62 1.87 -14.67 0.38
N ALA A 63 0.97 -15.65 0.39
CA ALA A 63 -0.05 -15.79 -0.64
C ALA A 63 -1.02 -14.60 -0.63
N ALA A 64 -1.40 -14.10 0.55
CA ALA A 64 -2.29 -12.95 0.67
C ALA A 64 -1.63 -11.65 0.16
N GLU A 65 -0.36 -11.44 0.45
CA GLU A 65 0.43 -10.33 -0.07
C GLU A 65 0.51 -10.39 -1.61
N GLU A 66 0.86 -11.56 -2.14
CA GLU A 66 0.95 -11.78 -3.59
C GLU A 66 -0.39 -11.58 -4.29
N ASN A 67 -1.49 -12.06 -3.72
CA ASN A 67 -2.83 -11.87 -4.26
C ASN A 67 -3.20 -10.38 -4.33
N MET A 68 -2.90 -9.61 -3.28
CA MET A 68 -3.14 -8.17 -3.29
C MET A 68 -2.30 -7.45 -4.34
N LEU A 69 -1.03 -7.82 -4.51
CA LEU A 69 -0.16 -7.24 -5.52
C LEU A 69 -0.61 -7.58 -6.95
N LYS A 70 -1.09 -8.82 -7.18
CA LYS A 70 -1.74 -9.21 -8.44
C LYS A 70 -2.98 -8.37 -8.73
N LEU A 71 -3.81 -8.16 -7.71
CA LEU A 71 -5.02 -7.36 -7.83
C LEU A 71 -4.71 -5.89 -8.20
N TYR A 72 -3.61 -5.33 -7.73
CA TYR A 72 -3.18 -3.99 -8.17
C TYR A 72 -2.83 -3.96 -9.65
N VAL A 73 -2.07 -4.95 -10.14
CA VAL A 73 -1.73 -5.06 -11.58
C VAL A 73 -2.98 -5.16 -12.43
N GLU A 74 -3.95 -5.96 -12.00
CA GLU A 74 -5.23 -6.16 -12.69
C GLU A 74 -6.06 -4.87 -12.72
N ARG A 75 -6.33 -4.28 -11.56
CA ARG A 75 -7.17 -3.07 -11.43
C ARG A 75 -6.60 -1.86 -12.16
N LEU A 76 -5.28 -1.73 -12.19
CA LEU A 76 -4.58 -0.67 -12.91
C LEU A 76 -4.36 -1.02 -14.38
N SER A 77 -4.75 -2.23 -14.80
CA SER A 77 -4.55 -2.73 -16.18
C SER A 77 -3.11 -2.53 -16.66
N ILE A 78 -2.13 -2.84 -15.79
CA ILE A 78 -0.71 -2.60 -16.08
C ILE A 78 -0.23 -3.48 -17.23
N GLN A 79 0.36 -2.85 -18.23
CA GLN A 79 0.86 -3.47 -19.44
C GLN A 79 2.37 -3.24 -19.62
N ASN A 80 2.97 -3.99 -20.55
CA ASN A 80 4.37 -3.84 -20.93
C ASN A 80 4.71 -2.41 -21.34
N HIS A 81 5.92 -2.00 -21.04
CA HIS A 81 6.51 -0.71 -21.43
C HIS A 81 5.86 0.53 -20.82
N GLN A 82 4.93 0.36 -19.88
CA GLN A 82 4.36 1.49 -19.15
C GLN A 82 5.37 2.05 -18.16
N ARG A 83 5.19 3.34 -17.87
CA ARG A 83 5.86 4.02 -16.76
C ARG A 83 4.93 3.99 -15.55
N VAL A 84 5.43 3.48 -14.44
CA VAL A 84 4.68 3.34 -13.19
C VAL A 84 5.36 4.18 -12.12
N LEU A 85 4.59 5.02 -11.44
CA LEU A 85 5.02 5.73 -10.24
C LEU A 85 4.39 5.03 -9.02
N ASP A 86 5.25 4.53 -8.14
CA ASP A 86 4.88 3.93 -6.85
C ASP A 86 5.11 4.98 -5.76
N LEU A 87 4.06 5.75 -5.45
CA LEU A 87 4.10 6.85 -4.49
C LEU A 87 3.79 6.33 -3.08
N GLY A 88 4.72 6.55 -2.13
CA GLY A 88 4.63 5.95 -0.80
C GLY A 88 4.90 4.45 -0.85
N CYS A 89 5.93 4.04 -1.57
CA CYS A 89 6.24 2.64 -1.88
C CYS A 89 6.55 1.76 -0.65
N GLY A 90 6.77 2.35 0.53
CA GLY A 90 7.16 1.64 1.74
C GLY A 90 8.42 0.79 1.52
N TRP A 91 8.35 -0.52 1.76
CA TRP A 91 9.43 -1.48 1.54
C TRP A 91 9.68 -1.81 0.05
N GLY A 92 9.01 -1.14 -0.86
CA GLY A 92 9.10 -1.39 -2.29
C GLY A 92 8.36 -2.64 -2.76
N SER A 93 7.41 -3.12 -1.99
CA SER A 93 6.67 -4.38 -2.23
C SER A 93 6.10 -4.47 -3.63
N PHE A 94 5.37 -3.44 -4.07
CA PHE A 94 4.77 -3.42 -5.39
C PHE A 94 5.83 -3.26 -6.49
N THR A 95 6.76 -2.34 -6.34
CA THR A 95 7.83 -2.10 -7.32
C THR A 95 8.65 -3.35 -7.57
N LEU A 96 9.09 -4.05 -6.49
CA LEU A 96 9.86 -5.29 -6.60
C LEU A 96 9.05 -6.43 -7.20
N PHE A 97 7.77 -6.54 -6.84
CA PHE A 97 6.86 -7.52 -7.40
C PHE A 97 6.65 -7.29 -8.90
N ALA A 98 6.43 -6.05 -9.31
CA ALA A 98 6.24 -5.67 -10.71
C ALA A 98 7.51 -5.92 -11.53
N ALA A 99 8.69 -5.62 -10.99
CA ALA A 99 9.98 -5.82 -11.65
C ALA A 99 10.34 -7.30 -11.87
N LYS A 100 9.86 -8.20 -11.00
CA LYS A 100 10.08 -9.66 -11.13
C LYS A 100 9.20 -10.31 -12.20
N ARG A 101 8.18 -9.61 -12.68
CA ARG A 101 7.29 -10.13 -13.72
C ARG A 101 7.90 -9.96 -15.11
N PRO A 102 7.45 -10.74 -16.10
CA PRO A 102 7.89 -10.58 -17.48
C PRO A 102 7.45 -9.25 -18.13
N LEU A 103 6.92 -8.34 -17.33
CA LEU A 103 6.52 -7.00 -17.73
C LEU A 103 7.75 -6.10 -17.75
N LYS A 104 8.09 -5.55 -18.90
CA LYS A 104 9.17 -4.54 -19.04
C LYS A 104 8.62 -3.18 -18.59
N LEU A 105 8.62 -2.93 -17.29
CA LEU A 105 8.13 -1.68 -16.69
C LEU A 105 9.29 -0.74 -16.36
N ASN A 106 9.06 0.54 -16.50
CA ASN A 106 9.92 1.59 -15.94
C ASN A 106 9.27 2.07 -14.65
N CYS A 107 9.66 1.47 -13.52
CA CYS A 107 9.15 1.85 -12.20
C CYS A 107 10.01 2.96 -11.60
N CYS A 108 9.34 3.95 -11.03
CA CYS A 108 9.92 4.97 -10.16
C CYS A 108 9.22 4.88 -8.82
N SER A 109 9.97 4.71 -7.74
CA SER A 109 9.45 4.59 -6.39
C SER A 109 9.87 5.80 -5.57
N VAL A 110 8.95 6.31 -4.77
CA VAL A 110 9.18 7.39 -3.83
C VAL A 110 8.71 6.94 -2.45
N ALA A 111 9.64 6.83 -1.51
CA ALA A 111 9.35 6.67 -0.09
C ALA A 111 9.36 8.05 0.58
N PHE A 112 8.54 8.22 1.61
CA PHE A 112 8.47 9.41 2.45
C PHE A 112 9.04 9.09 3.82
#